data_75264a43a8bee77ef71e1b8fd12480b2
#
_entry.id   75264a43a8bee77ef71e1b8fd12480b2
#
_cell.length_a   1.000
_cell.length_b   1.000
_cell.length_c   1.000
_cell.angle_alpha   90.00
_cell.angle_beta   90.00
_cell.angle_gamma   90.00
#
_symmetry.space_group_name_H-M   'P 1'
#
loop_
_entity.id
_entity.type
_entity.pdbx_description
1 polymer ?
#
loop_
_entity_poly.entity_id
_entity_poly.type
_entity_poly.pdbx_seq_one_letter_code
_entity_poly.pdbx_strand_id
1 'polypeptide(L)'
;VAGKRMQMAAIEQFMESIGEQDHQTQFNDLSVRLDTLDVTVLRVLATVANGESPGNESSILKIMATELAQDITELGMVVRQYAGIASFSAEMPDRAGAKAMVDYLGTRSQSIYGGSNEIQKNIIAKRALGL
;
A
#
# COMPACT_ATOMS: atom_id res chain seq x y z
N VAL A 1 -3.09 6.54 -5.57
CA VAL A 1 -3.89 5.30 -5.62
C VAL A 1 -3.61 4.48 -6.87
N ALA A 2 -3.57 5.08 -8.10
CA ALA A 2 -3.38 4.34 -9.37
C ALA A 2 -2.20 3.33 -9.35
N GLY A 3 -1.04 3.70 -8.82
CA GLY A 3 0.10 2.80 -8.71
C GLY A 3 -0.16 1.55 -7.88
N LYS A 4 -0.96 1.66 -6.80
CA LYS A 4 -1.35 0.52 -5.96
C LYS A 4 -2.28 -0.44 -6.72
N ARG A 5 -3.21 0.10 -7.52
CA ARG A 5 -4.08 -0.72 -8.38
C ARG A 5 -3.29 -1.50 -9.44
N MET A 6 -2.28 -0.87 -10.04
CA MET A 6 -1.38 -1.57 -10.97
C MET A 6 -0.59 -2.69 -10.29
N GLN A 7 -0.11 -2.47 -9.06
CA GLN A 7 0.55 -3.51 -8.28
C GLN A 7 -0.40 -4.67 -7.96
N MET A 8 -1.63 -4.39 -7.53
CA MET A 8 -2.64 -5.41 -7.26
C MET A 8 -2.97 -6.22 -8.51
N ALA A 9 -3.19 -5.58 -9.66
CA ALA A 9 -3.43 -6.28 -10.93
C ALA A 9 -2.26 -7.19 -11.33
N ALA A 10 -1.02 -6.75 -11.11
CA ALA A 10 0.16 -7.58 -11.40
C ALA A 10 0.29 -8.78 -10.45
N ILE A 11 -0.13 -8.65 -9.19
CA ILE A 11 -0.17 -9.75 -8.22
C ILE A 11 -1.26 -10.75 -8.63
N GLU A 12 -2.45 -10.28 -8.97
CA GLU A 12 -3.58 -11.11 -9.42
C GLU A 12 -3.20 -11.95 -10.63
N GLN A 13 -2.68 -11.30 -11.67
CA GLN A 13 -2.22 -11.99 -12.89
C GLN A 13 -1.14 -13.04 -12.59
N PHE A 14 -0.23 -12.76 -11.67
CA PHE A 14 0.78 -13.72 -11.26
C PHE A 14 0.17 -14.90 -10.50
N MET A 15 -0.72 -14.66 -9.54
CA MET A 15 -1.45 -15.72 -8.79
C MET A 15 -2.23 -16.63 -9.73
N GLU A 16 -2.96 -16.06 -10.70
CA GLU A 16 -3.67 -16.81 -11.74
C GLU A 16 -2.71 -17.70 -12.57
N SER A 17 -1.56 -17.15 -12.96
CA SER A 17 -0.59 -17.86 -13.81
C SER A 17 0.02 -19.08 -13.15
N ILE A 18 0.10 -19.11 -11.81
CA ILE A 18 0.66 -20.24 -11.03
C ILE A 18 -0.42 -21.07 -10.33
N GLY A 19 -1.70 -20.72 -10.50
CA GLY A 19 -2.83 -21.39 -9.84
C GLY A 19 -2.85 -21.21 -8.32
N GLU A 20 -2.31 -20.08 -7.81
CA GLU A 20 -2.23 -19.77 -6.39
C GLU A 20 -3.61 -19.38 -5.83
N GLN A 21 -4.06 -20.08 -4.79
CA GLN A 21 -5.35 -19.82 -4.13
C GLN A 21 -5.23 -19.59 -2.62
N ASP A 22 -4.11 -19.95 -2.02
CA ASP A 22 -3.93 -19.88 -0.56
C ASP A 22 -3.95 -18.42 -0.05
N HIS A 23 -3.55 -17.46 -0.89
CA HIS A 23 -3.51 -16.04 -0.56
C HIS A 23 -4.72 -15.24 -1.08
N GLN A 24 -5.74 -15.89 -1.64
CA GLN A 24 -6.92 -15.22 -2.23
C GLN A 24 -7.67 -14.36 -1.20
N THR A 25 -7.81 -14.84 0.03
CA THR A 25 -8.48 -14.09 1.10
C THR A 25 -7.71 -12.81 1.43
N GLN A 26 -6.38 -12.88 1.52
CA GLN A 26 -5.53 -11.71 1.77
C GLN A 26 -5.59 -10.72 0.60
N PHE A 27 -5.57 -11.22 -0.64
CA PHE A 27 -5.74 -10.39 -1.83
C PHE A 27 -7.08 -9.64 -1.83
N ASN A 28 -8.17 -10.33 -1.49
CA ASN A 28 -9.50 -9.73 -1.42
C ASN A 28 -9.59 -8.65 -0.33
N ASP A 29 -9.01 -8.89 0.86
CA ASP A 29 -8.93 -7.89 1.93
C ASP A 29 -8.21 -6.62 1.47
N LEU A 30 -7.05 -6.77 0.83
CA LEU A 30 -6.29 -5.64 0.30
C LEU A 30 -7.07 -4.88 -0.78
N SER A 31 -7.85 -5.58 -1.61
CA SER A 31 -8.70 -4.97 -2.64
C SER A 31 -9.78 -4.09 -2.00
N VAL A 32 -10.47 -4.58 -0.96
CA VAL A 32 -11.48 -3.80 -0.22
C VAL A 32 -10.84 -2.59 0.46
N ARG A 33 -9.68 -2.75 1.07
CA ARG A 33 -8.94 -1.64 1.71
C ARG A 33 -8.51 -0.59 0.68
N LEU A 34 -8.14 -1.02 -0.53
CA LEU A 34 -7.79 -0.11 -1.62
C LEU A 34 -8.99 0.70 -2.10
N ASP A 35 -10.16 0.07 -2.25
CA ASP A 35 -11.41 0.75 -2.58
C ASP A 35 -11.81 1.75 -1.48
N THR A 36 -11.66 1.37 -0.22
CA THR A 36 -11.89 2.26 0.93
C THR A 36 -10.97 3.48 0.90
N LEU A 37 -9.70 3.28 0.57
CA LEU A 37 -8.74 4.39 0.41
C LEU A 37 -9.15 5.32 -0.73
N ASP A 38 -9.59 4.78 -1.88
CA ASP A 38 -10.05 5.57 -3.03
C ASP A 38 -11.24 6.47 -2.65
N VAL A 39 -12.26 5.89 -2.01
CA VAL A 39 -13.45 6.65 -1.57
C VAL A 39 -13.05 7.73 -0.56
N THR A 40 -12.15 7.42 0.37
CA THR A 40 -11.69 8.39 1.36
C THR A 40 -10.92 9.55 0.72
N VAL A 41 -10.08 9.26 -0.27
CA VAL A 41 -9.38 10.31 -1.06
C VAL A 41 -10.38 11.20 -1.78
N LEU A 42 -11.40 10.62 -2.44
CA LEU A 42 -12.43 11.41 -3.13
C LEU A 42 -13.20 12.32 -2.18
N ARG A 43 -13.53 11.84 -0.97
CA ARG A 43 -14.20 12.67 0.06
C ARG A 43 -13.34 13.85 0.48
N VAL A 44 -12.05 13.61 0.75
CA VAL A 44 -11.11 14.71 1.11
C VAL A 44 -10.96 15.71 -0.02
N LEU A 45 -10.87 15.24 -1.26
CA LEU A 45 -10.81 16.13 -2.44
C LEU A 45 -12.07 16.98 -2.58
N ALA A 46 -13.25 16.41 -2.32
CA ALA A 46 -14.51 17.14 -2.33
C ALA A 46 -14.54 18.25 -1.25
N THR A 47 -14.09 17.94 -0.03
CA THR A 47 -13.95 18.93 1.07
C THR A 47 -13.06 20.08 0.66
N VAL A 48 -11.88 19.79 0.09
CA VAL A 48 -10.95 20.82 -0.40
C VAL A 48 -11.54 21.63 -1.55
N ALA A 49 -12.24 20.99 -2.49
CA ALA A 49 -12.89 21.66 -3.61
C ALA A 49 -13.97 22.66 -3.17
N ASN A 50 -14.61 22.40 -2.03
CA ASN A 50 -15.56 23.33 -1.40
C ASN A 50 -14.90 24.45 -0.59
N GLY A 51 -13.57 24.56 -0.61
CA GLY A 51 -12.82 25.59 0.12
C GLY A 51 -12.63 25.30 1.61
N GLU A 52 -12.93 24.08 2.06
CA GLU A 52 -12.77 23.66 3.45
C GLU A 52 -11.37 23.02 3.66
N SER A 53 -10.87 23.10 4.89
CA SER A 53 -9.60 22.43 5.25
C SER A 53 -9.84 20.94 5.50
N PRO A 54 -8.98 20.04 5.00
CA PRO A 54 -9.16 18.59 5.15
C PRO A 54 -8.95 18.08 6.59
N GLY A 55 -8.79 18.92 7.58
CA GLY A 55 -8.76 18.53 9.01
C GLY A 55 -7.77 17.39 9.32
N ASN A 56 -8.24 16.38 10.05
CA ASN A 56 -7.45 15.19 10.43
C ASN A 56 -7.38 14.13 9.32
N GLU A 57 -8.21 14.24 8.29
CA GLU A 57 -8.35 13.25 7.23
C GLU A 57 -7.04 13.08 6.45
N SER A 58 -6.25 14.15 6.29
CA SER A 58 -4.94 14.05 5.63
C SER A 58 -3.97 13.13 6.39
N SER A 59 -3.98 13.18 7.72
CA SER A 59 -3.17 12.29 8.57
C SER A 59 -3.68 10.85 8.51
N ILE A 60 -4.98 10.65 8.51
CA ILE A 60 -5.62 9.32 8.35
C ILE A 60 -5.27 8.73 6.98
N LEU A 61 -5.42 9.51 5.90
CA LEU A 61 -5.07 9.08 4.55
C LEU A 61 -3.59 8.68 4.43
N LYS A 62 -2.69 9.44 5.07
CA LYS A 62 -1.26 9.12 5.05
C LYS A 62 -1.00 7.76 5.71
N ILE A 63 -1.58 7.48 6.86
CA ILE A 63 -1.44 6.20 7.56
C ILE A 63 -2.00 5.07 6.70
N MET A 64 -3.27 5.18 6.27
CA MET A 64 -3.93 4.17 5.43
C MET A 64 -3.14 3.87 4.16
N ALA A 65 -2.67 4.90 3.47
CA ALA A 65 -1.96 4.76 2.20
C ALA A 65 -0.59 4.08 2.36
N THR A 66 0.14 4.38 3.44
CA THR A 66 1.46 3.81 3.67
C THR A 66 1.38 2.37 4.18
N GLU A 67 0.47 2.07 5.09
CA GLU A 67 0.26 0.70 5.58
C GLU A 67 -0.23 -0.20 4.44
N LEU A 68 -1.24 0.24 3.68
CA LEU A 68 -1.73 -0.52 2.53
C LEU A 68 -0.65 -0.75 1.46
N ALA A 69 0.23 0.23 1.20
CA ALA A 69 1.35 0.05 0.27
C ALA A 69 2.33 -1.04 0.75
N GLN A 70 2.61 -1.07 2.05
CA GLN A 70 3.46 -2.09 2.64
C GLN A 70 2.84 -3.48 2.53
N ASP A 71 1.55 -3.61 2.86
CA ASP A 71 0.84 -4.90 2.81
C ASP A 71 0.69 -5.42 1.37
N ILE A 72 0.40 -4.56 0.39
CA ILE A 72 0.35 -4.94 -1.03
C ILE A 72 1.71 -5.46 -1.51
N THR A 73 2.79 -4.75 -1.19
CA THR A 73 4.13 -5.18 -1.63
C THR A 73 4.61 -6.41 -0.90
N GLU A 74 4.18 -6.61 0.35
CA GLU A 74 4.43 -7.83 1.11
C GLU A 74 3.71 -9.03 0.48
N LEU A 75 2.42 -8.92 0.15
CA LEU A 75 1.71 -9.96 -0.58
C LEU A 75 2.43 -10.28 -1.91
N GLY A 76 2.88 -9.26 -2.64
CA GLY A 76 3.64 -9.45 -3.87
C GLY A 76 4.93 -10.25 -3.70
N MET A 77 5.58 -10.15 -2.53
CA MET A 77 6.75 -10.99 -2.18
C MET A 77 6.34 -12.40 -1.76
N VAL A 78 5.30 -12.52 -0.92
CA VAL A 78 4.83 -13.80 -0.39
C VAL A 78 4.39 -14.73 -1.52
N VAL A 79 3.56 -14.26 -2.45
CA VAL A 79 3.08 -15.08 -3.58
C VAL A 79 4.20 -15.49 -4.55
N ARG A 80 5.29 -14.71 -4.61
CA ARG A 80 6.47 -15.04 -5.41
C ARG A 80 7.49 -15.92 -4.68
N GLN A 81 7.31 -16.13 -3.38
CA GLN A 81 8.18 -16.96 -2.56
C GLN A 81 9.67 -16.65 -2.81
N TYR A 82 10.48 -17.71 -3.03
CA TYR A 82 11.92 -17.58 -3.30
C TYR A 82 12.26 -16.84 -4.60
N ALA A 83 11.36 -16.83 -5.61
CA ALA A 83 11.60 -16.13 -6.85
C ALA A 83 11.74 -14.61 -6.65
N GLY A 84 11.00 -14.03 -5.70
CA GLY A 84 11.14 -12.62 -5.32
C GLY A 84 12.49 -12.29 -4.69
N ILE A 85 13.06 -13.21 -3.92
CA ILE A 85 14.35 -13.04 -3.24
C ILE A 85 15.52 -13.34 -4.18
N ALA A 86 15.42 -14.40 -4.98
CA ALA A 86 16.48 -14.86 -5.88
C ALA A 86 16.75 -13.89 -7.05
N SER A 87 15.79 -13.03 -7.40
CA SER A 87 15.91 -12.10 -8.53
C SER A 87 16.97 -10.99 -8.36
N PHE A 88 17.60 -10.90 -7.19
CA PHE A 88 18.80 -10.07 -6.98
C PHE A 88 20.10 -10.71 -7.47
N SER A 89 20.10 -12.00 -7.83
CA SER A 89 21.28 -12.65 -8.40
C SER A 89 21.36 -12.39 -9.91
N ALA A 90 22.60 -12.15 -10.40
CA ALA A 90 22.86 -11.94 -11.83
C ALA A 90 22.50 -13.16 -12.71
N GLU A 91 22.24 -14.29 -12.08
CA GLU A 91 21.97 -15.59 -12.74
C GLU A 91 20.47 -15.86 -12.99
N MET A 92 19.58 -15.06 -12.40
CA MET A 92 18.13 -15.20 -12.59
C MET A 92 17.51 -13.85 -13.01
N PRO A 93 17.29 -13.64 -14.33
CA PRO A 93 16.76 -12.36 -14.84
C PRO A 93 15.24 -12.27 -14.73
N ASP A 94 14.63 -12.59 -13.59
CA ASP A 94 13.22 -12.26 -13.37
C ASP A 94 13.05 -10.78 -12.98
N ARG A 95 12.83 -9.95 -13.99
CA ARG A 95 12.61 -8.51 -13.80
C ARG A 95 11.38 -8.20 -12.94
N ALA A 96 10.36 -9.04 -12.97
CA ALA A 96 9.13 -8.82 -12.19
C ALA A 96 9.37 -9.11 -10.71
N GLY A 97 10.11 -10.18 -10.39
CA GLY A 97 10.54 -10.48 -9.03
C GLY A 97 11.49 -9.43 -8.47
N ALA A 98 12.48 -8.99 -9.27
CA ALA A 98 13.39 -7.91 -8.88
C ALA A 98 12.63 -6.62 -8.57
N LYS A 99 11.63 -6.27 -9.39
CA LYS A 99 10.77 -5.11 -9.15
C LYS A 99 9.95 -5.29 -7.87
N ALA A 100 9.37 -6.45 -7.61
CA ALA A 100 8.60 -6.72 -6.39
C ALA A 100 9.46 -6.50 -5.13
N MET A 101 10.72 -6.95 -5.15
CA MET A 101 11.66 -6.76 -4.05
C MET A 101 12.00 -5.27 -3.85
N VAL A 102 12.29 -4.54 -4.92
CA VAL A 102 12.56 -3.09 -4.84
C VAL A 102 11.34 -2.34 -4.29
N ASP A 103 10.14 -2.66 -4.76
CA ASP A 103 8.90 -2.06 -4.28
C ASP A 103 8.68 -2.38 -2.79
N TYR A 104 8.89 -3.65 -2.38
CA TYR A 104 8.80 -4.07 -0.98
C TYR A 104 9.74 -3.30 -0.06
N LEU A 105 11.02 -3.23 -0.40
CA LEU A 105 12.02 -2.50 0.39
C LEU A 105 11.74 -1.00 0.39
N GLY A 106 11.37 -0.43 -0.76
CA GLY A 106 11.06 0.99 -0.92
C GLY A 106 9.87 1.44 -0.08
N THR A 107 8.82 0.62 0.04
CA THR A 107 7.64 0.96 0.84
C THR A 107 7.89 1.01 2.34
N ARG A 108 8.92 0.33 2.85
CA ARG A 108 9.27 0.35 4.30
C ARG A 108 9.57 1.77 4.80
N SER A 109 10.15 2.61 3.98
CA SER A 109 10.45 4.01 4.35
C SER A 109 9.21 4.93 4.35
N GLN A 110 8.11 4.54 3.68
CA GLN A 110 6.92 5.38 3.54
C GLN A 110 6.22 5.69 4.85
N SER A 111 6.28 4.78 5.83
CA SER A 111 5.74 5.03 7.19
C SER A 111 6.61 5.96 8.04
N ILE A 112 7.80 6.33 7.56
CA ILE A 112 8.79 7.14 8.29
C ILE A 112 8.86 8.56 7.74
N TYR A 113 9.08 8.72 6.42
CA TYR A 113 9.23 10.04 5.82
C TYR A 113 7.89 10.79 5.69
N GLY A 114 7.96 12.11 5.56
CA GLY A 114 6.76 12.97 5.50
C GLY A 114 6.00 13.02 6.84
N GLY A 115 6.69 12.78 7.95
CA GLY A 115 6.12 12.60 9.29
C GLY A 115 5.72 11.14 9.51
N SER A 116 6.35 10.49 10.49
CA SER A 116 6.10 9.07 10.75
C SER A 116 4.64 8.79 11.11
N ASN A 117 4.21 7.53 10.95
CA ASN A 117 2.84 7.13 11.31
C ASN A 117 2.53 7.42 12.78
N GLU A 118 3.52 7.35 13.68
CA GLU A 118 3.39 7.75 15.10
C GLU A 118 3.11 9.25 15.24
N ILE A 119 3.85 10.10 14.49
CA ILE A 119 3.60 11.54 14.45
C ILE A 119 2.19 11.83 13.92
N GLN A 120 1.77 11.15 12.86
CA GLN A 120 0.41 11.31 12.32
C GLN A 120 -0.66 10.89 13.35
N LYS A 121 -0.47 9.80 14.07
CA LYS A 121 -1.36 9.36 15.17
C LYS A 121 -1.41 10.41 16.28
N ASN A 122 -0.27 11.00 16.66
CA ASN A 122 -0.22 12.07 17.65
C ASN A 122 -0.96 13.33 17.19
N ILE A 123 -0.86 13.70 15.90
CA ILE A 123 -1.61 14.83 15.33
C ILE A 123 -3.12 14.55 15.42
N ILE A 124 -3.55 13.35 15.05
CA ILE A 124 -4.97 12.97 15.15
C ILE A 124 -5.44 13.04 16.60
N ALA A 125 -4.68 12.45 17.55
CA ALA A 125 -5.03 12.46 18.96
C ALA A 125 -5.18 13.89 19.51
N LYS A 126 -4.21 14.76 19.24
CA LYS A 126 -4.26 16.16 19.69
C LYS A 126 -5.45 16.92 19.11
N ARG A 127 -5.73 16.77 17.81
CA ARG A 127 -6.78 17.53 17.14
C ARG A 127 -8.18 16.98 17.38
N ALA A 128 -8.34 15.65 17.46
CA ALA A 128 -9.63 15.01 17.62
C ALA A 128 -10.04 14.86 19.09
N LEU A 129 -9.08 14.64 19.99
CA LEU A 129 -9.34 14.35 21.40
C LEU A 129 -8.96 15.51 22.33
N GLY A 130 -8.30 16.56 21.81
CA GLY A 130 -7.85 17.71 22.61
C GLY A 130 -6.74 17.37 23.61
N LEU A 131 -5.93 16.35 23.32
CA LEU A 131 -4.82 15.90 24.18
C LEU A 131 -3.54 16.67 23.94
#